data_bb2791fc89aa12968bb27583219e922e
#
_entry.id   bb2791fc89aa12968bb27583219e922e
#
_cell.length_a   1.000
_cell.length_b   1.000
_cell.length_c   1.000
_cell.angle_alpha   90.00
_cell.angle_beta   90.00
_cell.angle_gamma   90.00
#
_symmetry.space_group_name_H-M   'P 1'
#
loop_
_entity.id
_entity.type
_entity.pdbx_description
1 polymer ?
#
loop_
_entity_poly.entity_id
_entity_poly.type
_entity_poly.pdbx_seq_one_letter_code
_entity_poly.pdbx_strand_id
1 'polypeptide(L)'
;HAVFNLVRLSVPLMKDGGSIINTASVQSKKPTPNILPYGATKGALANLTIGLAGVLAEKQIRVNAVLPGPIWTPFIPAGMDEDSVESFGSQTPMGRPGQPVELASAYVMLASDTASYTSGTLLTISGGAVPL
;
A
#
# COMPACT_ATOMS: atom_id res chain seq x y z
N HIS A 1 12.42 8.80 0.24
CA HIS A 1 13.69 8.49 0.92
C HIS A 1 13.50 7.70 2.24
N ALA A 2 12.47 8.00 3.09
CA ALA A 2 12.31 7.37 4.40
C ALA A 2 12.23 5.84 4.32
N VAL A 3 11.33 5.29 3.48
CA VAL A 3 11.16 3.83 3.34
C VAL A 3 12.44 3.16 2.85
N PHE A 4 13.11 3.74 1.86
CA PHE A 4 14.39 3.23 1.36
C PHE A 4 15.44 3.15 2.48
N ASN A 5 15.58 4.22 3.27
CA ASN A 5 16.52 4.26 4.38
C ASN A 5 16.15 3.27 5.49
N LEU A 6 14.87 3.14 5.83
CA LEU A 6 14.41 2.16 6.81
C LEU A 6 14.76 0.74 6.37
N VAL A 7 14.46 0.38 5.12
CA VAL A 7 14.80 -0.96 4.59
C VAL A 7 16.30 -1.19 4.64
N ARG A 8 17.12 -0.23 4.16
CA ARG A 8 18.57 -0.32 4.17
C ARG A 8 19.15 -0.55 5.57
N LEU A 9 18.58 0.06 6.58
CA LEU A 9 19.03 -0.05 7.97
C LEU A 9 18.45 -1.28 8.68
N SER A 10 17.24 -1.71 8.31
CA SER A 10 16.56 -2.85 8.96
C SER A 10 17.02 -4.20 8.43
N VAL A 11 17.24 -4.33 7.13
CA VAL A 11 17.58 -5.62 6.49
C VAL A 11 18.80 -6.32 7.11
N PRO A 12 19.89 -5.63 7.50
CA PRO A 12 21.00 -6.28 8.19
C PRO A 12 20.64 -6.88 9.57
N LEU A 13 19.54 -6.41 10.16
CA LEU A 13 19.07 -6.84 11.48
C LEU A 13 17.93 -7.88 11.38
N MET A 14 17.40 -8.09 10.18
CA MET A 14 16.31 -9.06 9.96
C MET A 14 16.87 -10.47 9.88
N LYS A 15 16.11 -11.42 10.44
CA LYS A 15 16.34 -12.85 10.21
C LYS A 15 15.88 -13.22 8.80
N ASP A 16 16.46 -14.28 8.25
CA ASP A 16 15.99 -14.88 7.01
C ASP A 16 14.53 -15.31 7.15
N GLY A 17 13.76 -15.19 6.08
CA GLY A 17 12.33 -15.48 6.08
C GLY A 17 11.46 -14.33 6.59
N GLY A 18 12.00 -13.15 6.84
CA GLY A 18 11.25 -11.96 7.27
C GLY A 18 10.25 -11.44 6.22
N SER A 19 9.37 -10.55 6.64
CA SER A 19 8.39 -9.89 5.75
C SER A 19 8.46 -8.37 5.88
N ILE A 20 8.52 -7.69 4.74
CA ILE A 20 8.41 -6.22 4.62
C ILE A 20 7.11 -5.92 3.89
N ILE A 21 6.28 -5.07 4.49
CA ILE A 21 4.99 -4.68 3.90
C ILE A 21 4.95 -3.16 3.80
N ASN A 22 4.92 -2.65 2.58
CA ASN A 22 4.79 -1.23 2.30
C ASN A 22 3.32 -0.83 2.13
N THR A 23 2.96 0.36 2.60
CA THR A 23 1.64 0.95 2.33
C THR A 23 1.76 1.96 1.19
N ALA A 24 1.46 1.52 -0.03
CA ALA A 24 1.40 2.39 -1.20
C ALA A 24 0.02 3.07 -1.33
N SER A 25 -0.60 3.04 -2.49
CA SER A 25 -1.94 3.56 -2.78
C SER A 25 -2.39 3.10 -4.16
N VAL A 26 -3.70 3.07 -4.42
CA VAL A 26 -4.23 2.98 -5.79
C VAL A 26 -3.71 4.09 -6.70
N GLN A 27 -3.33 5.23 -6.13
CA GLN A 27 -2.71 6.34 -6.84
C GLN A 27 -1.36 5.98 -7.50
N SER A 28 -0.73 4.89 -7.09
CA SER A 28 0.47 4.35 -7.76
C SER A 28 0.17 3.75 -9.14
N LYS A 29 -1.06 3.33 -9.39
CA LYS A 29 -1.51 2.73 -10.65
C LYS A 29 -2.39 3.67 -11.48
N LYS A 30 -3.22 4.47 -10.81
CA LYS A 30 -4.17 5.40 -11.43
C LYS A 30 -4.09 6.75 -10.71
N PRO A 31 -3.10 7.60 -11.06
CA PRO A 31 -2.91 8.87 -10.39
C PRO A 31 -4.05 9.84 -10.72
N THR A 32 -4.51 10.57 -9.71
CA THR A 32 -5.47 11.66 -9.87
C THR A 32 -4.71 12.96 -10.14
N PRO A 33 -5.11 13.76 -11.16
CA PRO A 33 -4.39 14.98 -11.55
C PRO A 33 -4.11 15.95 -10.40
N ASN A 34 -5.08 16.16 -9.51
CA ASN A 34 -4.98 17.14 -8.43
C ASN A 34 -3.97 16.76 -7.33
N ILE A 35 -3.50 15.50 -7.29
CA ILE A 35 -2.58 14.99 -6.28
C ILE A 35 -1.39 14.24 -6.91
N LEU A 36 -0.92 14.70 -8.08
CA LEU A 36 0.18 14.06 -8.80
C LEU A 36 1.45 13.83 -7.98
N PRO A 37 1.93 14.79 -7.15
CA PRO A 37 3.11 14.54 -6.32
C PRO A 37 2.92 13.37 -5.35
N TYR A 38 1.74 13.25 -4.75
CA TYR A 38 1.40 12.10 -3.90
C TYR A 38 1.40 10.81 -4.72
N GLY A 39 0.72 10.80 -5.88
CA GLY A 39 0.70 9.64 -6.78
C GLY A 39 2.11 9.20 -7.19
N ALA A 40 2.99 10.15 -7.54
CA ALA A 40 4.38 9.87 -7.90
C ALA A 40 5.15 9.21 -6.74
N THR A 41 4.99 9.71 -5.50
CA THR A 41 5.64 9.09 -4.34
C THR A 41 5.15 7.67 -4.09
N LYS A 42 3.86 7.40 -4.29
CA LYS A 42 3.27 6.06 -4.13
C LYS A 42 3.64 5.13 -5.28
N GLY A 43 3.80 5.65 -6.50
CA GLY A 43 4.35 4.93 -7.65
C GLY A 43 5.80 4.48 -7.41
N ALA A 44 6.62 5.40 -6.90
CA ALA A 44 8.00 5.08 -6.52
C ALA A 44 8.06 3.96 -5.45
N LEU A 45 7.15 4.01 -4.46
CA LEU A 45 7.08 2.99 -3.41
C LEU A 45 6.61 1.62 -3.95
N ALA A 46 5.66 1.60 -4.87
CA ALA A 46 5.22 0.38 -5.53
C ALA A 46 6.38 -0.26 -6.34
N ASN A 47 7.09 0.54 -7.13
CA ASN A 47 8.25 0.09 -7.89
C ASN A 47 9.38 -0.42 -6.98
N LEU A 48 9.70 0.32 -5.91
CA LEU A 48 10.69 -0.09 -4.91
C LEU A 48 10.33 -1.44 -4.28
N THR A 49 9.05 -1.69 -4.00
CA THR A 49 8.56 -2.96 -3.45
C THR A 49 8.92 -4.14 -4.37
N ILE A 50 8.64 -4.00 -5.67
CA ILE A 50 8.93 -5.03 -6.67
C ILE A 50 10.45 -5.27 -6.76
N GLY A 51 11.24 -4.21 -6.85
CA GLY A 51 12.70 -4.32 -6.92
C GLY A 51 13.31 -4.98 -5.68
N LEU A 52 12.85 -4.59 -4.48
CA LEU A 52 13.32 -5.18 -3.23
C LEU A 52 12.96 -6.66 -3.10
N ALA A 53 11.82 -7.10 -3.62
CA ALA A 53 11.44 -8.51 -3.62
C ALA A 53 12.49 -9.38 -4.34
N GLY A 54 13.02 -8.90 -5.45
CA GLY A 54 14.12 -9.57 -6.15
C GLY A 54 15.44 -9.51 -5.40
N VAL A 55 15.82 -8.31 -4.92
CA VAL A 55 17.10 -8.09 -4.22
C VAL A 55 17.21 -8.90 -2.91
N LEU A 56 16.09 -9.10 -2.21
CA LEU A 56 16.06 -9.76 -0.90
C LEU A 56 15.68 -11.26 -0.96
N ALA A 57 15.48 -11.79 -2.16
CA ALA A 57 15.08 -13.18 -2.37
C ALA A 57 16.09 -14.19 -1.78
N GLU A 58 17.38 -13.94 -1.90
CA GLU A 58 18.43 -14.82 -1.35
C GLU A 58 18.36 -14.96 0.19
N LYS A 59 17.88 -13.90 0.87
CA LYS A 59 17.60 -13.90 2.31
C LYS A 59 16.22 -14.45 2.65
N GLN A 60 15.46 -14.88 1.64
CA GLN A 60 14.07 -15.30 1.80
C GLN A 60 13.17 -14.22 2.45
N ILE A 61 13.59 -12.95 2.42
CA ILE A 61 12.77 -11.84 2.91
C ILE A 61 11.77 -11.47 1.83
N ARG A 62 10.50 -11.60 2.16
CA ARG A 62 9.39 -11.25 1.28
C ARG A 62 9.12 -9.74 1.35
N VAL A 63 8.86 -9.11 0.22
CA VAL A 63 8.53 -7.68 0.17
C VAL A 63 7.28 -7.49 -0.66
N ASN A 64 6.24 -6.95 -0.05
CA ASN A 64 4.94 -6.73 -0.67
C ASN A 64 4.42 -5.33 -0.36
N ALA A 65 3.41 -4.88 -1.09
CA ALA A 65 2.71 -3.64 -0.76
C ALA A 65 1.19 -3.84 -0.74
N VAL A 66 0.53 -3.15 0.18
CA VAL A 66 -0.91 -2.91 0.14
C VAL A 66 -1.16 -1.59 -0.57
N LEU A 67 -2.12 -1.57 -1.48
CA LEU A 67 -2.57 -0.40 -2.22
C LEU A 67 -4.01 -0.06 -1.82
N PRO A 68 -4.22 0.71 -0.73
CA PRO A 68 -5.55 1.14 -0.35
C PRO A 68 -6.19 2.05 -1.39
N GLY A 69 -7.49 1.90 -1.57
CA GLY A 69 -8.35 2.91 -2.19
C GLY A 69 -8.75 3.99 -1.18
N PRO A 70 -9.93 4.61 -1.35
CA PRO A 70 -10.46 5.57 -0.39
C PRO A 70 -10.76 4.88 0.95
N ILE A 71 -10.02 5.24 1.99
CA ILE A 71 -10.19 4.71 3.35
C ILE A 71 -10.51 5.85 4.31
N TRP A 72 -11.58 5.70 5.07
CA TRP A 72 -12.02 6.69 6.03
C TRP A 72 -11.06 6.74 7.24
N THR A 73 -10.36 7.85 7.38
CA THR A 73 -9.43 8.09 8.48
C THR A 73 -9.51 9.56 8.91
N PRO A 74 -9.00 9.94 10.09
CA PRO A 74 -8.94 11.35 10.51
C PRO A 74 -8.20 12.28 9.53
N PHE A 75 -7.37 11.73 8.65
CA PHE A 75 -6.67 12.50 7.61
C PHE A 75 -7.64 13.13 6.60
N ILE A 76 -8.78 12.50 6.36
CA ILE A 76 -9.76 12.96 5.35
C ILE A 76 -10.39 14.30 5.77
N PRO A 77 -11.07 14.41 6.93
CA PRO A 77 -11.63 15.71 7.35
C PRO A 77 -10.56 16.76 7.71
N ALA A 78 -9.33 16.34 8.01
CA ALA A 78 -8.25 17.27 8.28
C ALA A 78 -7.63 17.91 7.03
N GLY A 79 -7.81 17.30 5.86
CA GLY A 79 -7.13 17.71 4.61
C GLY A 79 -8.05 18.07 3.44
N MET A 80 -9.37 17.98 3.61
CA MET A 80 -10.36 18.24 2.55
C MET A 80 -11.43 19.23 3.00
N ASP A 81 -12.05 19.92 2.05
CA ASP A 81 -13.24 20.72 2.27
C ASP A 81 -14.47 19.84 2.59
N GLU A 82 -15.53 20.47 3.12
CA GLU A 82 -16.71 19.78 3.63
C GLU A 82 -17.43 18.95 2.56
N ASP A 83 -17.61 19.50 1.35
CA ASP A 83 -18.27 18.80 0.24
C ASP A 83 -17.48 17.58 -0.22
N SER A 84 -16.14 17.70 -0.26
CA SER A 84 -15.24 16.59 -0.57
C SER A 84 -15.26 15.50 0.50
N VAL A 85 -15.40 15.87 1.76
CA VAL A 85 -15.52 14.94 2.89
C VAL A 85 -16.84 14.18 2.80
N GLU A 86 -17.96 14.85 2.54
CA GLU A 86 -19.28 14.23 2.43
C GLU A 86 -19.34 13.22 1.29
N SER A 87 -18.74 13.56 0.15
CA SER A 87 -18.73 12.70 -1.04
C SER A 87 -17.58 11.66 -1.06
N PHE A 88 -16.71 11.66 -0.05
CA PHE A 88 -15.51 10.82 -0.04
C PHE A 88 -15.82 9.33 -0.17
N GLY A 89 -15.26 8.69 -1.19
CA GLY A 89 -15.43 7.26 -1.46
C GLY A 89 -16.73 6.86 -2.14
N SER A 90 -17.70 7.78 -2.31
CA SER A 90 -18.97 7.50 -3.00
C SER A 90 -18.79 7.04 -4.46
N GLN A 91 -17.68 7.43 -5.09
CA GLN A 91 -17.33 7.07 -6.47
C GLN A 91 -16.71 5.67 -6.62
N THR A 92 -16.52 4.94 -5.53
CA THR A 92 -16.09 3.54 -5.63
C THR A 92 -17.24 2.68 -6.14
N PRO A 93 -16.97 1.57 -6.86
CA PRO A 93 -18.02 0.62 -7.24
C PRO A 93 -18.85 0.10 -6.06
N MET A 94 -18.26 0.00 -4.86
CA MET A 94 -18.97 -0.35 -3.63
C MET A 94 -19.75 0.82 -3.02
N GLY A 95 -19.68 2.04 -3.56
CA GLY A 95 -20.45 3.21 -3.18
C GLY A 95 -20.10 3.82 -1.82
N ARG A 96 -18.97 3.45 -1.22
CA ARG A 96 -18.52 3.93 0.09
C ARG A 96 -17.01 3.91 0.24
N PRO A 97 -16.44 4.66 1.19
CA PRO A 97 -15.06 4.45 1.60
C PRO A 97 -14.94 3.13 2.38
N GLY A 98 -13.75 2.54 2.36
CA GLY A 98 -13.39 1.46 3.26
C GLY A 98 -13.04 1.98 4.66
N GLN A 99 -13.06 1.08 5.65
CA GLN A 99 -12.57 1.34 7.00
C GLN A 99 -11.16 0.77 7.19
N PRO A 100 -10.31 1.34 8.06
CA PRO A 100 -8.97 0.79 8.32
C PRO A 100 -8.95 -0.69 8.68
N VAL A 101 -9.94 -1.16 9.43
CA VAL A 101 -10.08 -2.57 9.81
C VAL A 101 -10.25 -3.51 8.60
N GLU A 102 -10.82 -3.01 7.50
CA GLU A 102 -10.98 -3.80 6.27
C GLU A 102 -9.66 -4.05 5.53
N LEU A 103 -8.60 -3.35 5.90
CA LEU A 103 -7.23 -3.60 5.40
C LEU A 103 -6.46 -4.60 6.27
N ALA A 104 -6.86 -4.78 7.53
CA ALA A 104 -6.08 -5.51 8.54
C ALA A 104 -5.77 -6.95 8.12
N SER A 105 -6.76 -7.68 7.57
CA SER A 105 -6.59 -9.06 7.12
C SER A 105 -5.49 -9.22 6.07
N ALA A 106 -5.34 -8.25 5.16
CA ALA A 106 -4.29 -8.26 4.15
C ALA A 106 -2.88 -8.12 4.78
N TYR A 107 -2.73 -7.22 5.75
CA TYR A 107 -1.45 -7.07 6.46
C TYR A 107 -1.11 -8.33 7.26
N VAL A 108 -2.09 -8.89 7.96
CA VAL A 108 -1.91 -10.15 8.72
C VAL A 108 -1.50 -11.29 7.78
N MET A 109 -2.19 -11.45 6.65
CA MET A 109 -1.85 -12.46 5.65
C MET A 109 -0.43 -12.27 5.13
N LEU A 110 -0.07 -11.05 4.69
CA LEU A 110 1.25 -10.77 4.11
C LEU A 110 2.37 -10.89 5.15
N ALA A 111 2.08 -10.68 6.43
CA ALA A 111 3.05 -10.84 7.52
C ALA A 111 3.26 -12.31 7.90
N SER A 112 2.27 -13.17 7.69
CA SER A 112 2.28 -14.57 8.15
C SER A 112 2.90 -15.53 7.13
N ASP A 113 3.19 -16.74 7.58
CA ASP A 113 3.74 -17.81 6.74
C ASP A 113 2.73 -18.33 5.70
N THR A 114 1.43 -18.02 5.84
CA THR A 114 0.44 -18.34 4.81
C THR A 114 0.73 -17.63 3.48
N ALA A 115 1.51 -16.55 3.50
CA ALA A 115 1.98 -15.83 2.31
C ALA A 115 3.43 -16.18 1.95
N SER A 116 3.93 -17.37 2.30
CA SER A 116 5.33 -17.77 2.14
C SER A 116 5.84 -17.70 0.68
N TYR A 117 4.94 -17.84 -0.29
CA TYR A 117 5.29 -17.73 -1.72
C TYR A 117 4.82 -16.41 -2.36
N THR A 118 4.44 -15.42 -1.52
CA THR A 118 3.96 -14.11 -1.98
C THR A 118 5.04 -13.06 -1.75
N SER A 119 5.72 -12.63 -2.82
CA SER A 119 6.71 -11.56 -2.80
C SER A 119 6.63 -10.74 -4.09
N GLY A 120 6.82 -9.44 -4.01
CA GLY A 120 6.67 -8.50 -5.13
C GLY A 120 5.21 -8.13 -5.44
N THR A 121 4.26 -8.58 -4.64
CA THR A 121 2.83 -8.32 -4.88
C THR A 121 2.45 -6.89 -4.48
N LEU A 122 1.58 -6.30 -5.32
CA LEU A 122 0.90 -5.02 -5.08
C LEU A 122 -0.59 -5.31 -4.84
N LEU A 123 -0.94 -5.63 -3.59
CA LEU A 123 -2.28 -6.05 -3.21
C LEU A 123 -3.22 -4.84 -3.10
N THR A 124 -4.17 -4.74 -4.01
CA THR A 124 -5.12 -3.63 -4.06
C THR A 124 -6.37 -3.95 -3.24
N ILE A 125 -6.76 -3.02 -2.35
CA ILE A 125 -7.98 -3.08 -1.54
C ILE A 125 -8.69 -1.73 -1.66
N SER A 126 -9.69 -1.65 -2.54
CA SER A 126 -10.19 -0.36 -3.03
C SER A 126 -11.70 -0.26 -3.24
N GLY A 127 -12.47 -1.25 -2.82
CA GLY A 127 -13.90 -1.27 -3.14
C GLY A 127 -14.19 -1.28 -4.64
N GLY A 128 -13.27 -1.83 -5.45
CA GLY A 128 -13.38 -1.89 -6.91
C GLY A 128 -12.90 -0.61 -7.63
N ALA A 129 -12.31 0.37 -6.94
CA ALA A 129 -11.96 1.67 -7.52
C ALA A 129 -10.82 1.62 -8.58
N VAL A 130 -10.06 0.55 -8.65
CA VAL A 130 -8.98 0.38 -9.65
C VAL A 130 -9.24 -0.87 -10.45
N PRO A 131 -9.50 -0.77 -11.74
CA PRO A 131 -9.48 -1.93 -12.62
C PRO A 131 -8.06 -2.52 -12.65
N LEU A 132 -8.01 -3.82 -12.72
CA LEU A 132 -6.78 -4.61 -12.84
C LEU A 132 -6.00 -4.26 -14.10
#